data_1e4e5ddb2dba8d09841ddafd072960a8
#
_entry.id   1e4e5ddb2dba8d09841ddafd072960a8
#
_cell.length_a   1.000
_cell.length_b   1.000
_cell.length_c   1.000
_cell.angle_alpha   90.00
_cell.angle_beta   90.00
_cell.angle_gamma   90.00
#
_symmetry.space_group_name_H-M   'P 1'
#
loop_
_entity.id
_entity.type
_entity.pdbx_description
1 polymer ?
#
loop_
_entity_poly.entity_id
_entity_poly.type
_entity_poly.pdbx_seq_one_letter_code
_entity_poly.pdbx_strand_id
1 'polypeptide(L)'
;MRRLDDIDWSNWQAKDPATLVFVFRDDEILLIDKKTGLGKGKVNGPGGKVDPGETPEQAAIRECREELLIEVSNLECCGEHRFQFVDGYSIHVWVYRTRDFTGEPTETREAAPLWCPIDRIPFD
;
A
#
# COMPACT_ATOMS: atom_id res chain seq x y z
N MET A 1 -0.65 -18.33 -24.64
CA MET A 1 -0.88 -17.79 -23.30
C MET A 1 0.25 -18.20 -22.38
N ARG A 2 0.75 -17.27 -21.60
CA ARG A 2 1.85 -17.51 -20.67
C ARG A 2 1.34 -18.07 -19.36
N ARG A 3 1.98 -19.12 -18.86
CA ARG A 3 1.67 -19.68 -17.55
C ARG A 3 2.50 -19.00 -16.47
N LEU A 4 2.04 -19.05 -15.23
CA LEU A 4 2.81 -18.47 -14.10
C LEU A 4 4.13 -19.20 -13.86
N ASP A 5 4.18 -20.51 -14.08
CA ASP A 5 5.42 -21.28 -13.94
C ASP A 5 6.43 -21.05 -15.07
N ASP A 6 6.03 -20.35 -16.14
CA ASP A 6 6.93 -19.96 -17.22
C ASP A 6 7.64 -18.62 -16.94
N ILE A 7 7.36 -17.98 -15.81
CA ILE A 7 7.93 -16.69 -15.48
C ILE A 7 9.34 -16.87 -14.90
N ASP A 8 10.30 -16.17 -15.48
CA ASP A 8 11.65 -16.12 -14.94
C ASP A 8 11.76 -15.01 -13.90
N TRP A 9 11.61 -15.39 -12.65
CA TRP A 9 11.62 -14.42 -11.55
C TRP A 9 12.96 -13.74 -11.33
N SER A 10 14.06 -14.31 -11.81
CA SER A 10 15.39 -13.69 -11.67
C SER A 10 15.55 -12.46 -12.56
N ASN A 11 14.80 -12.40 -13.68
CA ASN A 11 14.81 -11.27 -14.62
C ASN A 11 13.49 -10.50 -14.60
N TRP A 12 12.61 -10.82 -13.66
CA TRP A 12 11.29 -10.19 -13.60
C TRP A 12 11.40 -8.72 -13.19
N GLN A 13 10.68 -7.87 -13.91
CA GLN A 13 10.57 -6.45 -13.59
C GLN A 13 9.09 -6.04 -13.59
N ALA A 14 8.68 -5.38 -12.52
CA ALA A 14 7.32 -4.88 -12.43
C ALA A 14 7.12 -3.67 -13.32
N LYS A 15 5.99 -3.59 -14.01
CA LYS A 15 5.59 -2.38 -14.72
C LYS A 15 5.23 -1.26 -13.73
N ASP A 16 4.56 -1.62 -12.65
CA ASP A 16 4.11 -0.66 -11.64
C ASP A 16 4.62 -1.03 -10.27
N PRO A 17 5.67 -0.35 -9.79
CA PRO A 17 6.05 -0.44 -8.38
C PRO A 17 5.02 0.29 -7.52
N ALA A 18 4.67 -0.29 -6.39
CA ALA A 18 3.66 0.26 -5.49
C ALA A 18 4.04 0.04 -4.03
N THR A 19 3.37 0.76 -3.13
CA THR A 19 3.59 0.64 -1.69
C THR A 19 2.28 0.39 -0.96
N LEU A 20 2.41 -0.21 0.22
CA LEU A 20 1.33 -0.42 1.15
C LEU A 20 1.86 -0.11 2.54
N VAL A 21 1.11 0.65 3.34
CA VAL A 21 1.57 1.06 4.67
C VAL A 21 0.56 0.62 5.72
N PHE A 22 1.04 -0.07 6.74
CA PHE A 22 0.22 -0.40 7.89
C PHE A 22 0.63 0.50 9.06
N VAL A 23 -0.29 1.38 9.47
CA VAL A 23 -0.09 2.29 10.59
C VAL A 23 -0.83 1.74 11.79
N PHE A 24 -0.12 1.57 12.91
CA PHE A 24 -0.68 1.00 14.12
C PHE A 24 -0.81 2.07 15.20
N ARG A 25 -1.90 2.02 15.94
CA ARG A 25 -2.13 2.83 17.13
C ARG A 25 -2.81 1.94 18.18
N ASP A 26 -2.12 1.71 19.30
CA ASP A 26 -2.59 0.77 20.34
C ASP A 26 -2.87 -0.62 19.72
N ASP A 27 -4.07 -1.12 19.85
CA ASP A 27 -4.47 -2.42 19.31
C ASP A 27 -5.23 -2.28 17.99
N GLU A 28 -5.07 -1.15 17.30
CA GLU A 28 -5.77 -0.87 16.06
C GLU A 28 -4.81 -0.67 14.91
N ILE A 29 -5.28 -1.01 13.71
CA ILE A 29 -4.58 -0.76 12.46
C ILE A 29 -5.39 0.20 11.61
N LEU A 30 -4.70 1.14 10.97
CA LEU A 30 -5.34 2.10 10.08
C LEU A 30 -5.56 1.48 8.71
N LEU A 31 -6.81 1.38 8.33
CA LEU A 31 -7.20 0.92 7.01
C LEU A 31 -7.90 2.05 6.27
N ILE A 32 -8.03 1.91 4.97
CA ILE A 32 -8.78 2.85 4.15
C ILE A 32 -9.78 2.11 3.28
N ASP A 33 -10.89 2.78 3.01
CA ASP A 33 -11.79 2.43 1.93
C ASP A 33 -11.36 3.29 0.74
N LYS A 34 -10.72 2.67 -0.23
CA LYS A 34 -10.12 3.41 -1.34
C LYS A 34 -11.18 3.80 -2.35
N LYS A 35 -11.25 5.09 -2.67
CA LYS A 35 -12.29 5.66 -3.54
C LYS A 35 -11.87 5.73 -5.00
N THR A 36 -10.57 5.78 -5.28
CA THR A 36 -10.04 5.95 -6.64
C THR A 36 -8.80 5.09 -6.84
N GLY A 37 -8.43 4.88 -8.10
CA GLY A 37 -7.19 4.22 -8.46
C GLY A 37 -7.16 2.73 -8.20
N LEU A 38 -5.96 2.19 -8.05
CA LEU A 38 -5.73 0.78 -7.81
C LEU A 38 -6.33 0.35 -6.48
N GLY A 39 -7.18 -0.68 -6.49
CA GLY A 39 -7.82 -1.18 -5.29
C GLY A 39 -9.12 -0.46 -4.92
N LYS A 40 -9.66 0.37 -5.82
CA LYS A 40 -10.91 1.08 -5.59
C LYS A 40 -12.01 0.12 -5.11
N GLY A 41 -12.72 0.54 -4.05
CA GLY A 41 -13.80 -0.25 -3.46
C GLY A 41 -13.34 -1.32 -2.49
N LYS A 42 -12.03 -1.44 -2.25
CA LYS A 42 -11.48 -2.42 -1.31
C LYS A 42 -10.96 -1.76 -0.06
N VAL A 43 -11.01 -2.48 1.05
CA VAL A 43 -10.46 -2.04 2.32
C VAL A 43 -9.04 -2.59 2.44
N ASN A 44 -8.09 -1.69 2.67
CA ASN A 44 -6.68 -2.05 2.76
C ASN A 44 -5.91 -0.95 3.51
N GLY A 45 -4.60 -1.12 3.70
CA GLY A 45 -3.75 -0.05 4.20
C GLY A 45 -3.58 1.06 3.16
N PRO A 46 -3.24 2.28 3.59
CA PRO A 46 -2.92 3.34 2.64
C PRO A 46 -1.69 3.00 1.82
N GLY A 47 -1.59 3.57 0.64
CA GLY A 47 -0.47 3.34 -0.27
C GLY A 47 -0.87 3.59 -1.71
N GLY A 48 0.04 3.35 -2.62
CA GLY A 48 -0.19 3.55 -4.03
C GLY A 48 1.07 3.37 -4.85
N LYS A 49 1.03 3.83 -6.08
CA LYS A 49 2.14 3.68 -7.01
C LYS A 49 3.34 4.55 -6.63
N VAL A 50 4.53 4.03 -6.91
CA VAL A 50 5.77 4.78 -6.76
C VAL A 50 5.98 5.61 -8.03
N ASP A 51 6.16 6.92 -7.87
CA ASP A 51 6.39 7.80 -9.01
C ASP A 51 7.85 7.70 -9.50
N PRO A 52 8.12 8.04 -10.78
CA PRO A 52 9.47 8.03 -11.29
C PRO A 52 10.41 8.91 -10.45
N GLY A 53 11.58 8.38 -10.11
CA GLY A 53 12.57 9.10 -9.29
C GLY A 53 12.35 9.04 -7.79
N GLU A 54 11.28 8.41 -7.36
CA GLU A 54 10.90 8.26 -5.97
C GLU A 54 11.34 6.89 -5.45
N THR A 55 11.80 6.81 -4.18
CA THR A 55 12.00 5.51 -3.53
C THR A 55 10.66 4.98 -3.05
N PRO A 56 10.52 3.66 -2.82
CA PRO A 56 9.29 3.12 -2.24
C PRO A 56 8.92 3.76 -0.90
N GLU A 57 9.90 4.05 -0.04
CA GLU A 57 9.63 4.71 1.24
C GLU A 57 9.10 6.13 1.03
N GLN A 58 9.68 6.89 0.11
CA GLN A 58 9.21 8.23 -0.22
C GLN A 58 7.78 8.19 -0.76
N ALA A 59 7.47 7.21 -1.60
CA ALA A 59 6.11 7.02 -2.11
C ALA A 59 5.14 6.71 -0.98
N ALA A 60 5.54 5.85 -0.04
CA ALA A 60 4.70 5.50 1.10
C ALA A 60 4.35 6.73 1.94
N ILE A 61 5.34 7.58 2.22
CA ILE A 61 5.12 8.82 2.98
C ILE A 61 4.20 9.76 2.22
N ARG A 62 4.45 9.95 0.93
CA ARG A 62 3.63 10.84 0.08
C ARG A 62 2.19 10.35 0.00
N GLU A 63 1.97 9.06 -0.22
CA GLU A 63 0.63 8.50 -0.35
C GLU A 63 -0.18 8.65 0.94
N CYS A 64 0.44 8.44 2.09
CA CYS A 64 -0.25 8.66 3.38
C CYS A 64 -0.65 10.12 3.55
N ARG A 65 0.19 11.05 3.10
CA ARG A 65 -0.12 12.47 3.14
C ARG A 65 -1.29 12.82 2.22
N GLU A 66 -1.25 12.32 0.98
CA GLU A 66 -2.29 12.61 0.00
C GLU A 66 -3.62 11.96 0.32
N GLU A 67 -3.59 10.72 0.78
CA GLU A 67 -4.81 9.96 1.03
C GLU A 67 -5.48 10.31 2.35
N LEU A 68 -4.71 10.58 3.40
CA LEU A 68 -5.25 10.71 4.76
C LEU A 68 -4.80 11.97 5.50
N LEU A 69 -3.93 12.79 4.91
CA LEU A 69 -3.38 14.02 5.53
C LEU A 69 -2.59 13.73 6.81
N ILE A 70 -1.90 12.60 6.86
CA ILE A 70 -1.01 12.26 7.97
C ILE A 70 0.42 12.19 7.49
N GLU A 71 1.38 12.47 8.42
CA GLU A 71 2.80 12.32 8.17
C GLU A 71 3.29 11.09 8.94
N VAL A 72 3.80 10.11 8.21
CA VAL A 72 4.36 8.90 8.80
C VAL A 72 5.88 8.95 8.80
N SER A 73 6.49 8.31 9.79
CA SER A 73 7.95 8.24 9.92
C SER A 73 8.37 6.88 10.44
N ASN A 74 9.67 6.63 10.41
CA ASN A 74 10.26 5.38 10.91
C ASN A 74 9.61 4.14 10.31
N LEU A 75 9.40 4.17 8.99
CA LEU A 75 8.81 3.05 8.26
C LEU A 75 9.76 1.85 8.28
N GLU A 76 9.23 0.69 8.63
CA GLU A 76 9.95 -0.57 8.57
C GLU A 76 9.39 -1.41 7.43
N CYS A 77 10.26 -1.81 6.51
CA CYS A 77 9.84 -2.69 5.42
C CYS A 77 9.65 -4.10 5.97
N CYS A 78 8.43 -4.59 5.95
CA CYS A 78 8.10 -5.90 6.49
C CYS A 78 7.81 -6.94 5.41
N GLY A 79 7.88 -6.58 4.14
CA GLY A 79 7.71 -7.54 3.06
C GLY A 79 7.70 -6.91 1.69
N GLU A 80 7.83 -7.77 0.70
CA GLU A 80 7.70 -7.43 -0.70
C GLU A 80 6.85 -8.50 -1.38
N HIS A 81 5.95 -8.08 -2.26
CA HIS A 81 5.11 -9.00 -3.02
C HIS A 81 5.20 -8.66 -4.51
N ARG A 82 5.34 -9.70 -5.32
CA ARG A 82 5.39 -9.58 -6.78
C ARG A 82 4.18 -10.27 -7.37
N PHE A 83 3.46 -9.56 -8.21
CA PHE A 83 2.28 -10.08 -8.88
C PHE A 83 2.46 -9.97 -10.39
N GLN A 84 2.20 -11.07 -11.09
CA GLN A 84 2.21 -11.11 -12.54
C GLN A 84 0.85 -11.60 -13.01
N PHE A 85 0.17 -10.78 -13.80
CA PHE A 85 -1.12 -11.13 -14.37
C PHE A 85 -0.97 -11.70 -15.77
N VAL A 86 -1.92 -12.52 -16.17
CA VAL A 86 -1.86 -13.21 -17.47
C VAL A 86 -1.93 -12.26 -18.67
N ASP A 87 -2.44 -11.06 -18.48
CA ASP A 87 -2.51 -10.02 -19.51
C ASP A 87 -1.19 -9.24 -19.67
N GLY A 88 -0.15 -9.61 -18.94
CA GLY A 88 1.14 -8.95 -18.99
C GLY A 88 1.34 -7.84 -17.96
N TYR A 89 0.30 -7.48 -17.22
CA TYR A 89 0.41 -6.48 -16.16
C TYR A 89 1.15 -7.07 -14.95
N SER A 90 2.03 -6.27 -14.34
CA SER A 90 2.77 -6.72 -13.17
C SER A 90 2.92 -5.61 -12.13
N ILE A 91 2.92 -6.00 -10.87
CA ILE A 91 3.08 -5.09 -9.73
C ILE A 91 4.13 -5.65 -8.79
N HIS A 92 5.01 -4.77 -8.30
CA HIS A 92 5.91 -5.07 -7.20
C HIS A 92 5.51 -4.17 -6.03
N VAL A 93 5.05 -4.76 -4.94
CA VAL A 93 4.54 -4.02 -3.78
C VAL A 93 5.51 -4.15 -2.61
N TRP A 94 5.96 -3.01 -2.09
CA TRP A 94 6.71 -2.94 -0.84
C TRP A 94 5.73 -2.65 0.29
N VAL A 95 5.79 -3.47 1.35
CA VAL A 95 4.90 -3.35 2.50
C VAL A 95 5.68 -2.79 3.67
N TYR A 96 5.19 -1.68 4.22
CA TYR A 96 5.78 -0.99 5.36
C TYR A 96 4.85 -1.01 6.55
N ARG A 97 5.42 -0.90 7.74
CA ARG A 97 4.65 -0.71 8.97
C ARG A 97 5.29 0.38 9.82
N THR A 98 4.47 1.07 10.60
CA THR A 98 4.95 2.08 11.55
C THR A 98 3.92 2.33 12.64
N ARG A 99 4.41 2.79 13.79
CA ARG A 99 3.57 3.35 14.86
C ARG A 99 3.77 4.85 15.00
N ASP A 100 4.70 5.42 14.21
CA ASP A 100 5.07 6.82 14.31
C ASP A 100 4.41 7.64 13.22
N PHE A 101 3.43 8.44 13.62
CA PHE A 101 2.76 9.35 12.69
C PHE A 101 2.25 10.57 13.44
N THR A 102 2.02 11.66 12.69
CA THR A 102 1.42 12.89 13.20
C THR A 102 0.20 13.25 12.36
N GLY A 103 -0.73 14.00 12.97
CA GLY A 103 -1.99 14.36 12.33
C GLY A 103 -3.07 13.32 12.58
N GLU A 104 -4.32 13.71 12.36
CA GLU A 104 -5.46 12.81 12.45
C GLU A 104 -5.84 12.35 11.04
N PRO A 105 -5.98 11.02 10.83
CA PRO A 105 -6.44 10.53 9.54
C PRO A 105 -7.76 11.20 9.14
N THR A 106 -7.79 11.76 7.94
CA THR A 106 -8.91 12.55 7.45
C THR A 106 -9.37 11.99 6.12
N GLU A 107 -10.67 11.91 5.94
CA GLU A 107 -11.25 11.50 4.66
C GLU A 107 -10.91 12.52 3.58
N THR A 108 -10.48 12.01 2.43
CA THR A 108 -10.14 12.81 1.26
C THR A 108 -10.89 12.30 0.04
N ARG A 109 -10.62 12.88 -1.12
CA ARG A 109 -11.18 12.40 -2.39
C ARG A 109 -10.71 10.99 -2.72
N GLU A 110 -9.56 10.58 -2.18
CA GLU A 110 -8.92 9.31 -2.53
C GLU A 110 -9.28 8.18 -1.58
N ALA A 111 -9.57 8.49 -0.31
CA ALA A 111 -9.74 7.46 0.71
C ALA A 111 -10.52 7.93 1.92
N ALA A 112 -11.22 6.99 2.55
CA ALA A 112 -11.88 7.20 3.85
C ALA A 112 -11.15 6.35 4.90
N PRO A 113 -10.69 6.96 6.01
CA PRO A 113 -9.95 6.24 7.03
C PRO A 113 -10.85 5.40 7.93
N LEU A 114 -10.28 4.30 8.43
CA LEU A 114 -10.97 3.38 9.35
C LEU A 114 -9.94 2.80 10.31
N TRP A 115 -10.10 3.05 11.61
CA TRP A 115 -9.33 2.36 12.63
C TRP A 115 -10.03 1.03 12.94
N CYS A 116 -9.31 -0.07 12.75
CA CYS A 116 -9.86 -1.40 12.89
C CYS A 116 -9.10 -2.16 13.98
N PRO A 117 -9.78 -2.78 14.96
CA PRO A 117 -9.09 -3.64 15.92
C PRO A 117 -8.33 -4.74 15.17
N ILE A 118 -7.10 -5.03 15.61
CA ILE A 118 -6.23 -5.99 14.93
C ILE A 118 -6.89 -7.37 14.79
N ASP A 119 -7.68 -7.77 15.79
CA ASP A 119 -8.37 -9.07 15.78
C ASP A 119 -9.62 -9.11 14.88
N ARG A 120 -9.97 -7.99 14.23
CA ARG A 120 -11.17 -7.87 13.39
C ARG A 120 -10.90 -7.30 12.02
N ILE A 121 -9.65 -7.42 11.54
CA ILE A 121 -9.28 -6.88 10.23
C ILE A 121 -10.09 -7.58 9.14
N PRO A 122 -10.82 -6.81 8.28
CA PRO A 122 -11.56 -7.40 7.16
C PRO A 122 -10.60 -7.69 6.01
N PHE A 123 -10.42 -8.95 5.72
CA PHE A 123 -9.63 -9.38 4.55
C PHE A 123 -10.57 -9.67 3.38
N ASP A 124 -10.25 -9.09 2.24
CA ASP A 124 -10.96 -9.36 0.99
C ASP A 124 -10.19 -10.36 0.14
#